data_5a8df39aeed817281b250f7f62ae0429
#
_entry.id   5a8df39aeed817281b250f7f62ae0429
#
_cell.length_a   1.000
_cell.length_b   1.000
_cell.length_c   1.000
_cell.angle_alpha   90.00
_cell.angle_beta   90.00
_cell.angle_gamma   90.00
#
_symmetry.space_group_name_H-M   'P 1'
#
loop_
_entity.id
_entity.type
_entity.pdbx_description
1 polymer ?
#
loop_
_entity_poly.entity_id
_entity_poly.type
_entity_poly.pdbx_seq_one_letter_code
_entity_poly.pdbx_strand_id
1 'polypeptide(L)'
;MASTDPRRPNVLYVISDDQGSWALGCGGNCEIKTPVLDRLAAGGIRFENFFCTSPVCSPARASLLTGDIPSQHGVHDWIRAGSVGEKRIDYLSGQTLITDVVAGHGYRCALVGKWHLGASDVPRPNFVKWFAHQSGMGPYYGAPMIDLDRPCIVEGYITDVLADAAISFVDGEKNREQPFWLSLNFTAPHYPWIDSHPKAFTDMYDDCRFDSCPQEPPHPWFTGGKPAIERGASERRASLIGYFAAVSAMDAAIGRVLEHIERLGLSQSTLVVFMSDNGMNCGHHGIWGKGNGTRPQNMYDTSVKVPCIISQPGRIPAGAVNRDLLSGYDVFPTLVDYLGLSRDSGREKPGRSFAPVLDGRLSEDDRAVVVYDEYGPVRMVRTSEWKYVHRYPDGPHELFHLTTDAGERENLVGDTAYTDIVTGLRSRLEGWFEKFVNPLRDGVNKGVTGCGQLDRVENAGSQRTVFGAGHLVGADWDLWLEKKDTLK
;
A
#
# COMPACT_ATOMS: atom_id res chain seq x y z
N MET A 1 -17.78 27.25 -10.48
CA MET A 1 -17.02 27.37 -9.22
C MET A 1 -17.00 25.98 -8.64
N ALA A 2 -15.79 25.44 -8.32
CA ALA A 2 -15.70 24.15 -7.65
C ALA A 2 -16.49 24.20 -6.32
N SER A 3 -17.08 23.08 -5.89
CA SER A 3 -17.85 23.02 -4.63
C SER A 3 -17.02 23.59 -3.49
N THR A 4 -17.49 24.67 -2.89
CA THR A 4 -16.88 25.31 -1.72
C THR A 4 -17.50 24.78 -0.40
N ASP A 5 -18.34 23.75 -0.46
CA ASP A 5 -18.89 23.13 0.75
C ASP A 5 -17.78 22.31 1.43
N PRO A 6 -17.24 22.76 2.57
CA PRO A 6 -16.16 22.04 3.26
C PRO A 6 -16.57 20.65 3.77
N ARG A 7 -17.88 20.35 3.77
CA ARG A 7 -18.43 19.03 4.13
C ARG A 7 -18.34 18.03 2.98
N ARG A 8 -18.11 18.50 1.73
CA ARG A 8 -17.94 17.67 0.54
C ARG A 8 -16.67 18.08 -0.21
N PRO A 9 -15.48 17.90 0.39
CA PRO A 9 -14.22 18.30 -0.23
C PRO A 9 -13.92 17.43 -1.46
N ASN A 10 -13.10 17.94 -2.35
CA ASN A 10 -12.34 17.10 -3.28
C ASN A 10 -11.46 16.13 -2.49
N VAL A 11 -11.12 15.01 -3.08
CA VAL A 11 -10.21 14.03 -2.47
C VAL A 11 -9.03 13.79 -3.40
N LEU A 12 -7.82 14.08 -2.91
CA LEU A 12 -6.57 13.63 -3.50
C LEU A 12 -6.07 12.43 -2.67
N TYR A 13 -6.27 11.23 -3.23
CA TYR A 13 -5.92 9.95 -2.61
C TYR A 13 -4.63 9.42 -3.21
N VAL A 14 -3.52 9.58 -2.49
CA VAL A 14 -2.16 9.28 -2.96
C VAL A 14 -1.65 8.00 -2.32
N ILE A 15 -1.27 7.02 -3.13
CA ILE A 15 -0.71 5.75 -2.68
C ILE A 15 0.68 5.58 -3.27
N SER A 16 1.69 5.42 -2.41
CA SER A 16 3.01 4.93 -2.79
C SER A 16 3.03 3.40 -2.82
N ASP A 17 4.06 2.82 -3.39
CA ASP A 17 4.22 1.37 -3.60
C ASP A 17 5.53 0.89 -2.96
N ASP A 18 5.45 -0.01 -1.99
CA ASP A 18 6.63 -0.52 -1.26
C ASP A 18 7.36 0.56 -0.42
N GLN A 19 6.64 1.48 0.22
CA GLN A 19 7.25 2.45 1.12
C GLN A 19 7.05 2.06 2.58
N GLY A 20 8.13 1.71 3.26
CA GLY A 20 8.12 1.49 4.71
C GLY A 20 7.88 2.79 5.49
N SER A 21 7.28 2.70 6.68
CA SER A 21 7.06 3.86 7.56
C SER A 21 8.37 4.55 7.96
N TRP A 22 9.48 3.81 7.93
CA TRP A 22 10.84 4.31 8.18
C TRP A 22 11.36 5.22 7.06
N ALA A 23 10.80 5.13 5.85
CA ALA A 23 11.24 5.87 4.67
C ALA A 23 10.50 7.22 4.55
N LEU A 24 10.51 8.03 5.62
CA LEU A 24 9.82 9.32 5.71
C LEU A 24 10.54 10.25 6.69
N GLY A 25 10.85 11.49 6.26
CA GLY A 25 11.57 12.49 7.08
C GLY A 25 10.82 12.81 8.38
N CYS A 26 9.55 13.20 8.30
CA CYS A 26 8.71 13.46 9.47
C CYS A 26 8.45 12.20 10.33
N GLY A 27 8.77 11.00 9.83
CA GLY A 27 8.79 9.74 10.56
C GLY A 27 10.05 9.53 11.40
N GLY A 28 11.04 10.43 11.31
CA GLY A 28 12.29 10.39 12.07
C GLY A 28 13.53 9.96 11.25
N ASN A 29 13.39 9.64 9.96
CA ASN A 29 14.52 9.35 9.11
C ASN A 29 15.19 10.65 8.63
N CYS A 30 16.35 10.96 9.18
CA CYS A 30 17.10 12.18 8.81
C CYS A 30 17.92 12.05 7.51
N GLU A 31 18.06 10.86 6.96
CA GLU A 31 18.78 10.60 5.73
C GLU A 31 17.92 10.83 4.48
N ILE A 32 16.67 10.35 4.50
CA ILE A 32 15.77 10.47 3.36
C ILE A 32 15.19 11.88 3.22
N LYS A 33 15.01 12.35 1.98
CA LYS A 33 14.54 13.72 1.70
C LYS A 33 13.10 13.69 1.22
N THR A 34 12.16 14.07 2.10
CA THR A 34 10.72 14.14 1.83
C THR A 34 10.10 15.47 2.28
N PRO A 35 10.64 16.62 1.84
CA PRO A 35 10.22 17.93 2.36
C PRO A 35 8.76 18.27 2.08
N VAL A 36 8.15 17.69 1.04
CA VAL A 36 6.74 17.91 0.69
C VAL A 36 5.84 17.13 1.65
N LEU A 37 6.12 15.84 1.86
CA LEU A 37 5.38 15.01 2.81
C LEU A 37 5.57 15.49 4.26
N ASP A 38 6.77 16.01 4.58
CA ASP A 38 7.03 16.60 5.90
C ASP A 38 6.17 17.88 6.12
N ARG A 39 6.03 18.72 5.09
CA ARG A 39 5.10 19.88 5.14
C ARG A 39 3.64 19.44 5.20
N LEU A 40 3.27 18.40 4.46
CA LEU A 40 1.91 17.83 4.51
C LEU A 40 1.57 17.34 5.93
N ALA A 41 2.50 16.65 6.57
CA ALA A 41 2.37 16.20 7.97
C ALA A 41 2.28 17.38 8.95
N ALA A 42 3.08 18.42 8.75
CA ALA A 42 3.01 19.64 9.54
C ALA A 42 1.68 20.40 9.36
N GLY A 43 1.03 20.26 8.21
CA GLY A 43 -0.29 20.82 7.90
C GLY A 43 -1.47 19.90 8.18
N GLY A 44 -1.27 18.72 8.78
CA GLY A 44 -2.30 17.71 9.00
C GLY A 44 -1.98 16.79 10.17
N ILE A 45 -2.45 15.55 10.08
CA ILE A 45 -2.19 14.49 11.07
C ILE A 45 -1.30 13.43 10.43
N ARG A 46 -0.18 13.09 11.10
CA ARG A 46 0.62 11.91 10.83
C ARG A 46 0.20 10.77 11.76
N PHE A 47 -0.12 9.63 11.17
CA PHE A 47 -0.46 8.41 11.91
C PHE A 47 0.81 7.57 12.10
N GLU A 48 1.25 7.44 13.35
CA GLU A 48 2.52 6.79 13.66
C GLU A 48 2.43 5.26 13.56
N ASN A 49 1.26 4.70 13.89
CA ASN A 49 1.01 3.26 13.89
C ASN A 49 -0.10 2.88 12.89
N PHE A 50 0.19 3.10 11.61
CA PHE A 50 -0.70 2.70 10.52
C PHE A 50 -0.12 1.47 9.81
N PHE A 51 -0.97 0.45 9.62
CA PHE A 51 -0.57 -0.85 9.09
C PHE A 51 -1.30 -1.17 7.79
N CYS A 52 -0.62 -1.83 6.85
CA CYS A 52 -1.29 -2.45 5.73
C CYS A 52 -2.09 -3.67 6.20
N THR A 53 -3.06 -4.10 5.41
CA THR A 53 -3.88 -5.28 5.74
C THR A 53 -3.18 -6.58 5.37
N SER A 54 -2.25 -6.49 4.45
CA SER A 54 -1.39 -7.58 3.98
C SER A 54 -0.10 -6.98 3.42
N PRO A 55 1.09 -7.52 3.77
CA PRO A 55 2.35 -6.93 3.36
C PRO A 55 2.74 -7.28 1.91
N VAL A 56 1.82 -7.04 0.97
CA VAL A 56 2.03 -7.17 -0.47
C VAL A 56 0.99 -6.36 -1.26
N CYS A 57 1.35 -5.82 -2.43
CA CYS A 57 0.61 -4.78 -3.14
C CYS A 57 -0.87 -5.07 -3.38
N SER A 58 -1.22 -6.13 -4.13
CA SER A 58 -2.60 -6.35 -4.59
C SER A 58 -3.59 -6.56 -3.45
N PRO A 59 -3.36 -7.43 -2.45
CA PRO A 59 -4.29 -7.56 -1.34
C PRO A 59 -4.41 -6.29 -0.50
N ALA A 60 -3.31 -5.57 -0.26
CA ALA A 60 -3.36 -4.29 0.45
C ALA A 60 -4.22 -3.25 -0.32
N ARG A 61 -4.02 -3.11 -1.63
CA ARG A 61 -4.81 -2.21 -2.49
C ARG A 61 -6.27 -2.61 -2.53
N ALA A 62 -6.58 -3.92 -2.61
CA ALA A 62 -7.94 -4.41 -2.52
C ALA A 62 -8.60 -4.02 -1.20
N SER A 63 -7.89 -4.16 -0.08
CA SER A 63 -8.40 -3.77 1.25
C SER A 63 -8.63 -2.26 1.37
N LEU A 64 -7.72 -1.42 0.87
CA LEU A 64 -7.87 0.04 0.86
C LEU A 64 -9.13 0.48 0.09
N LEU A 65 -9.44 -0.20 -1.02
CA LEU A 65 -10.60 0.12 -1.85
C LEU A 65 -11.91 -0.46 -1.32
N THR A 66 -11.89 -1.64 -0.73
CA THR A 66 -13.11 -2.35 -0.30
C THR A 66 -13.43 -2.19 1.18
N GLY A 67 -12.45 -1.88 2.03
CA GLY A 67 -12.55 -1.94 3.49
C GLY A 67 -12.69 -3.38 4.02
N ASP A 68 -12.35 -4.36 3.21
CA ASP A 68 -12.39 -5.79 3.52
C ASP A 68 -10.97 -6.35 3.70
N ILE A 69 -10.85 -7.54 4.29
CA ILE A 69 -9.59 -8.29 4.41
C ILE A 69 -9.42 -9.29 3.25
N PRO A 70 -8.20 -9.79 2.98
CA PRO A 70 -7.96 -10.82 1.96
C PRO A 70 -8.93 -12.00 2.00
N SER A 71 -9.21 -12.54 3.18
CA SER A 71 -10.22 -13.62 3.37
C SER A 71 -11.67 -13.18 3.13
N GLN A 72 -11.91 -11.92 2.80
CA GLN A 72 -13.22 -11.42 2.37
C GLN A 72 -13.24 -11.05 0.89
N HIS A 73 -12.24 -10.33 0.37
CA HIS A 73 -12.23 -9.91 -1.04
C HIS A 73 -11.59 -10.94 -1.98
N GLY A 74 -10.85 -11.94 -1.47
CA GLY A 74 -10.32 -13.06 -2.25
C GLY A 74 -9.01 -12.77 -3.00
N VAL A 75 -8.36 -11.62 -2.75
CA VAL A 75 -7.02 -11.30 -3.25
C VAL A 75 -6.03 -11.57 -2.13
N HIS A 76 -5.18 -12.59 -2.28
CA HIS A 76 -4.29 -13.08 -1.22
C HIS A 76 -2.82 -12.91 -1.53
N ASP A 77 -2.47 -12.69 -2.80
CA ASP A 77 -1.10 -12.49 -3.26
C ASP A 77 -1.07 -11.40 -4.33
N TRP A 78 0.12 -10.93 -4.70
CA TRP A 78 0.23 -9.97 -5.80
C TRP A 78 -0.30 -10.60 -7.10
N ILE A 79 -1.04 -9.81 -7.86
CA ILE A 79 -1.68 -10.30 -9.08
C ILE A 79 -0.62 -10.40 -10.18
N ARG A 80 -0.39 -11.62 -10.64
CA ARG A 80 0.59 -11.99 -11.65
C ARG A 80 -0.01 -12.17 -13.03
N ALA A 81 -1.28 -12.51 -13.11
CA ALA A 81 -1.99 -12.77 -14.36
C ALA A 81 -3.32 -12.02 -14.44
N GLY A 82 -3.87 -11.90 -15.64
CA GLY A 82 -5.19 -11.30 -15.86
C GLY A 82 -5.21 -9.78 -15.86
N SER A 83 -4.07 -9.11 -16.06
CA SER A 83 -4.02 -7.65 -16.06
C SER A 83 -4.67 -7.03 -17.29
N VAL A 84 -4.48 -7.60 -18.48
CA VAL A 84 -4.97 -7.03 -19.75
C VAL A 84 -5.33 -8.12 -20.78
N GLY A 85 -6.07 -7.76 -21.83
CA GLY A 85 -6.36 -8.57 -23.01
C GLY A 85 -7.43 -9.63 -22.80
N GLU A 86 -7.48 -10.64 -23.67
CA GLU A 86 -8.54 -11.68 -23.65
C GLU A 86 -8.57 -12.51 -22.35
N LYS A 87 -7.42 -12.66 -21.70
CA LYS A 87 -7.28 -13.40 -20.44
C LYS A 87 -7.41 -12.52 -19.20
N ARG A 88 -7.91 -11.29 -19.35
CA ARG A 88 -8.12 -10.39 -18.22
C ARG A 88 -9.04 -10.97 -17.17
N ILE A 89 -8.78 -10.65 -15.92
CA ILE A 89 -9.57 -11.09 -14.76
C ILE A 89 -9.87 -9.86 -13.92
N ASP A 90 -11.13 -9.57 -13.65
CA ASP A 90 -11.51 -8.59 -12.63
C ASP A 90 -11.55 -9.30 -11.27
N TYR A 91 -10.49 -9.13 -10.47
CA TYR A 91 -10.36 -9.77 -9.16
C TYR A 91 -11.33 -9.20 -8.12
N LEU A 92 -11.85 -7.98 -8.35
CA LEU A 92 -12.84 -7.33 -7.48
C LEU A 92 -14.26 -7.35 -8.04
N SER A 93 -14.54 -8.20 -9.02
CA SER A 93 -15.89 -8.36 -9.59
C SER A 93 -16.93 -8.63 -8.51
N GLY A 94 -18.03 -7.87 -8.53
CA GLY A 94 -19.13 -7.99 -7.58
C GLY A 94 -18.85 -7.36 -6.20
N GLN A 95 -17.76 -6.61 -6.05
CA GLN A 95 -17.43 -5.89 -4.81
C GLN A 95 -17.66 -4.39 -4.96
N THR A 96 -18.16 -3.77 -3.90
CA THR A 96 -18.34 -2.31 -3.81
C THR A 96 -17.05 -1.66 -3.32
N LEU A 97 -16.52 -0.74 -4.10
CA LEU A 97 -15.32 0.04 -3.77
C LEU A 97 -15.70 1.39 -3.16
N ILE A 98 -14.78 2.02 -2.45
CA ILE A 98 -14.95 3.40 -1.96
C ILE A 98 -15.27 4.36 -3.13
N THR A 99 -14.67 4.13 -4.29
CA THR A 99 -14.91 4.91 -5.51
C THR A 99 -16.32 4.74 -6.06
N ASP A 100 -16.96 3.58 -5.88
CA ASP A 100 -18.36 3.39 -6.24
C ASP A 100 -19.28 4.17 -5.28
N VAL A 101 -18.95 4.17 -3.98
CA VAL A 101 -19.72 4.93 -2.97
C VAL A 101 -19.64 6.42 -3.26
N VAL A 102 -18.43 6.97 -3.42
CA VAL A 102 -18.30 8.43 -3.66
C VAL A 102 -18.91 8.85 -5.01
N ALA A 103 -18.76 8.01 -6.06
CA ALA A 103 -19.41 8.28 -7.35
C ALA A 103 -20.94 8.28 -7.25
N GLY A 104 -21.53 7.35 -6.47
CA GLY A 104 -22.97 7.33 -6.17
C GLY A 104 -23.44 8.59 -5.46
N HIS A 105 -22.55 9.33 -4.81
CA HIS A 105 -22.82 10.62 -4.19
C HIS A 105 -22.38 11.84 -5.04
N GLY A 106 -22.11 11.61 -6.32
CA GLY A 106 -21.85 12.67 -7.30
C GLY A 106 -20.40 13.12 -7.41
N TYR A 107 -19.44 12.37 -6.85
CA TYR A 107 -18.02 12.61 -7.11
C TYR A 107 -17.62 12.16 -8.50
N ARG A 108 -16.71 12.89 -9.12
CA ARG A 108 -16.09 12.55 -10.39
C ARG A 108 -14.78 11.82 -10.10
N CYS A 109 -14.76 10.51 -10.37
CA CYS A 109 -13.62 9.65 -10.01
C CYS A 109 -12.59 9.59 -11.12
N ALA A 110 -11.31 9.68 -10.74
CA ALA A 110 -10.17 9.47 -11.63
C ALA A 110 -9.16 8.50 -11.02
N LEU A 111 -8.55 7.66 -11.87
CA LEU A 111 -7.37 6.86 -11.55
C LEU A 111 -6.21 7.33 -12.42
N VAL A 112 -5.09 7.63 -11.77
CA VAL A 112 -3.81 7.93 -12.40
C VAL A 112 -2.73 7.07 -11.74
N GLY A 113 -2.18 6.09 -12.46
CA GLY A 113 -1.10 5.23 -12.00
C GLY A 113 -1.47 3.77 -11.75
N LYS A 114 -0.88 3.16 -10.72
CA LYS A 114 -0.99 1.72 -10.46
C LYS A 114 -2.39 1.31 -10.00
N TRP A 115 -3.01 0.38 -10.76
CA TRP A 115 -4.23 -0.33 -10.37
C TRP A 115 -3.92 -1.66 -9.68
N HIS A 116 -3.29 -2.59 -10.38
CA HIS A 116 -2.79 -3.89 -9.94
C HIS A 116 -3.86 -4.80 -9.31
N LEU A 117 -5.10 -4.75 -9.81
CA LEU A 117 -6.23 -5.58 -9.37
C LEU A 117 -6.90 -6.32 -10.54
N GLY A 118 -6.13 -6.56 -11.62
CA GLY A 118 -6.57 -7.19 -12.85
C GLY A 118 -7.37 -6.24 -13.76
N ALA A 119 -7.67 -6.69 -14.97
CA ALA A 119 -8.48 -5.98 -15.96
C ALA A 119 -8.13 -4.49 -16.09
N SER A 120 -6.83 -4.14 -16.11
CA SER A 120 -6.35 -2.74 -16.15
C SER A 120 -6.76 -2.00 -17.43
N ASP A 121 -7.07 -2.75 -18.51
CA ASP A 121 -7.55 -2.25 -19.80
C ASP A 121 -9.09 -2.07 -19.87
N VAL A 122 -9.78 -2.24 -18.75
CA VAL A 122 -11.22 -2.01 -18.63
C VAL A 122 -11.48 -1.00 -17.53
N PRO A 123 -11.67 0.29 -17.87
CA PRO A 123 -12.03 1.30 -16.87
C PRO A 123 -13.26 0.87 -16.06
N ARG A 124 -13.22 1.07 -14.76
CA ARG A 124 -14.40 0.82 -13.93
C ARG A 124 -15.51 1.83 -14.25
N PRO A 125 -16.78 1.45 -14.16
CA PRO A 125 -17.91 2.21 -14.70
C PRO A 125 -18.00 3.68 -14.24
N ASN A 126 -17.55 4.01 -13.05
CA ASN A 126 -17.73 5.35 -12.48
C ASN A 126 -16.51 6.27 -12.66
N PHE A 127 -15.49 5.87 -13.43
CA PHE A 127 -14.31 6.68 -13.64
C PHE A 127 -14.43 7.54 -14.91
N VAL A 128 -14.15 8.84 -14.77
CA VAL A 128 -14.13 9.81 -15.88
C VAL A 128 -12.74 9.97 -16.47
N LYS A 129 -11.70 9.54 -15.76
CA LYS A 129 -10.31 9.42 -16.20
C LYS A 129 -9.76 8.10 -15.69
N TRP A 130 -9.14 7.36 -16.59
CA TRP A 130 -8.47 6.10 -16.29
C TRP A 130 -7.14 6.10 -17.01
N PHE A 131 -6.06 6.35 -16.28
CA PHE A 131 -4.70 6.30 -16.78
C PHE A 131 -3.92 5.32 -15.90
N ALA A 132 -4.07 4.04 -16.24
CA ALA A 132 -3.63 2.93 -15.41
C ALA A 132 -2.31 2.33 -15.89
N HIS A 133 -1.42 1.97 -14.97
CA HIS A 133 -0.30 1.10 -15.30
C HIS A 133 -0.84 -0.26 -15.75
N GLN A 134 -0.28 -0.80 -16.84
CA GLN A 134 -0.77 -2.04 -17.47
C GLN A 134 -0.73 -3.24 -16.51
N SER A 135 0.29 -3.30 -15.67
CA SER A 135 0.48 -4.36 -14.68
C SER A 135 0.84 -3.78 -13.29
N GLY A 136 1.27 -4.61 -12.36
CA GLY A 136 1.64 -4.17 -11.01
C GLY A 136 3.00 -3.52 -10.89
N MET A 137 3.85 -3.65 -11.89
CA MET A 137 5.22 -3.11 -11.92
C MET A 137 5.65 -2.85 -13.35
N GLY A 138 6.68 -2.04 -13.52
CA GLY A 138 7.24 -1.71 -14.83
C GLY A 138 8.48 -0.83 -14.72
N PRO A 139 9.10 -0.50 -15.85
CA PRO A 139 10.22 0.42 -15.88
C PRO A 139 9.78 1.83 -15.52
N TYR A 140 10.70 2.62 -14.96
CA TYR A 140 10.45 4.04 -14.71
C TYR A 140 10.50 4.91 -15.98
N TYR A 141 11.11 4.40 -17.05
CA TYR A 141 11.08 5.00 -18.39
C TYR A 141 10.55 3.97 -19.38
N GLY A 142 9.72 4.40 -20.30
CA GLY A 142 9.06 3.49 -21.23
C GLY A 142 7.97 2.65 -20.56
N ALA A 143 7.27 3.20 -19.56
CA ALA A 143 6.26 2.48 -18.79
C ALA A 143 5.06 2.11 -19.68
N PRO A 144 4.58 0.84 -19.63
CA PRO A 144 3.36 0.42 -20.31
C PRO A 144 2.13 0.89 -19.53
N MET A 145 1.34 1.74 -20.15
CA MET A 145 0.13 2.33 -19.58
C MET A 145 -1.10 2.01 -20.41
N ILE A 146 -2.26 2.24 -19.81
CA ILE A 146 -3.57 2.23 -20.46
C ILE A 146 -4.18 3.62 -20.26
N ASP A 147 -4.46 4.33 -21.36
CA ASP A 147 -5.23 5.59 -21.31
C ASP A 147 -6.65 5.30 -21.77
N LEU A 148 -7.58 5.32 -20.82
CA LEU A 148 -8.93 4.79 -20.93
C LEU A 148 -8.90 3.27 -21.23
N ASP A 149 -9.06 2.88 -22.46
CA ASP A 149 -9.04 1.50 -22.94
C ASP A 149 -7.87 1.22 -23.90
N ARG A 150 -7.00 2.22 -24.14
CA ARG A 150 -5.94 2.15 -25.14
C ARG A 150 -4.57 1.92 -24.51
N PRO A 151 -3.87 0.86 -24.87
CA PRO A 151 -2.49 0.67 -24.44
C PRO A 151 -1.58 1.73 -25.08
N CYS A 152 -0.65 2.23 -24.29
CA CYS A 152 0.38 3.16 -24.71
C CYS A 152 1.69 2.93 -23.96
N ILE A 153 2.81 3.34 -24.53
CA ILE A 153 4.10 3.40 -23.90
C ILE A 153 4.43 4.87 -23.60
N VAL A 154 4.80 5.16 -22.38
CA VAL A 154 5.14 6.52 -21.94
C VAL A 154 6.65 6.67 -21.87
N GLU A 155 7.23 7.57 -22.65
CA GLU A 155 8.69 7.74 -22.75
C GLU A 155 9.30 8.42 -21.53
N GLY A 156 8.60 9.36 -20.91
CA GLY A 156 9.09 10.13 -19.78
C GLY A 156 9.28 9.31 -18.49
N TYR A 157 9.88 9.93 -17.48
CA TYR A 157 9.96 9.36 -16.12
C TYR A 157 8.54 9.22 -15.55
N ILE A 158 8.11 7.98 -15.30
CA ILE A 158 6.70 7.69 -15.01
C ILE A 158 6.17 8.48 -13.80
N THR A 159 6.99 8.72 -12.79
CA THR A 159 6.60 9.50 -11.60
C THR A 159 6.17 10.92 -11.98
N ASP A 160 6.91 11.58 -12.89
CA ASP A 160 6.57 12.92 -13.40
C ASP A 160 5.34 12.88 -14.29
N VAL A 161 5.24 11.89 -15.17
CA VAL A 161 4.08 11.71 -16.06
C VAL A 161 2.79 11.52 -15.29
N LEU A 162 2.83 10.77 -14.18
CA LEU A 162 1.66 10.60 -13.31
C LEU A 162 1.26 11.92 -12.64
N ALA A 163 2.23 12.72 -12.19
CA ALA A 163 1.95 14.06 -11.66
C ALA A 163 1.35 14.99 -12.71
N ASP A 164 1.87 14.98 -13.95
CA ASP A 164 1.33 15.77 -15.08
C ASP A 164 -0.10 15.37 -15.42
N ALA A 165 -0.38 14.06 -15.45
CA ALA A 165 -1.73 13.54 -15.70
C ALA A 165 -2.71 13.92 -14.57
N ALA A 166 -2.25 13.92 -13.31
CA ALA A 166 -3.03 14.37 -12.16
C ALA A 166 -3.32 15.87 -12.23
N ILE A 167 -2.32 16.69 -12.53
CA ILE A 167 -2.45 18.14 -12.73
C ILE A 167 -3.46 18.43 -13.85
N SER A 168 -3.31 17.76 -14.99
CA SER A 168 -4.23 17.91 -16.12
C SER A 168 -5.68 17.57 -15.78
N PHE A 169 -5.87 16.52 -14.97
CA PHE A 169 -7.21 16.16 -14.48
C PHE A 169 -7.78 17.26 -13.57
N VAL A 170 -7.03 17.70 -12.55
CA VAL A 170 -7.47 18.76 -11.62
C VAL A 170 -7.79 20.05 -12.36
N ASP A 171 -7.00 20.40 -13.37
CA ASP A 171 -7.24 21.58 -14.22
C ASP A 171 -8.57 21.49 -14.99
N GLY A 172 -8.92 20.30 -15.47
CA GLY A 172 -10.20 20.02 -16.12
C GLY A 172 -11.41 20.08 -15.16
N GLU A 173 -11.19 19.90 -13.86
CA GLU A 173 -12.24 19.88 -12.82
C GLU A 173 -12.42 21.23 -12.09
N LYS A 174 -11.49 22.17 -12.20
CA LYS A 174 -11.41 23.42 -11.43
C LYS A 174 -12.68 24.31 -11.45
N ASN A 175 -13.48 24.23 -12.49
CA ASN A 175 -14.71 25.04 -12.65
C ASN A 175 -16.00 24.22 -12.49
N ARG A 176 -15.92 22.95 -12.03
CA ARG A 176 -17.08 22.11 -11.83
C ARG A 176 -17.66 22.29 -10.42
N GLU A 177 -18.97 22.17 -10.31
CA GLU A 177 -19.65 22.18 -9.02
C GLU A 177 -19.49 20.85 -8.28
N GLN A 178 -19.31 19.75 -9.01
CA GLN A 178 -19.14 18.42 -8.46
C GLN A 178 -17.73 18.25 -7.89
N PRO A 179 -17.59 17.68 -6.69
CA PRO A 179 -16.28 17.34 -6.16
C PRO A 179 -15.63 16.20 -6.96
N PHE A 180 -14.32 16.15 -6.97
CA PHE A 180 -13.58 15.05 -7.56
C PHE A 180 -12.97 14.11 -6.50
N TRP A 181 -12.77 12.86 -6.91
CA TRP A 181 -11.90 11.89 -6.26
C TRP A 181 -10.79 11.51 -7.23
N LEU A 182 -9.56 11.87 -6.91
CA LEU A 182 -8.38 11.52 -7.70
C LEU A 182 -7.54 10.49 -6.94
N SER A 183 -7.53 9.24 -7.43
CA SER A 183 -6.57 8.21 -7.00
C SER A 183 -5.27 8.39 -7.78
N LEU A 184 -4.25 8.97 -7.14
CA LEU A 184 -2.91 9.14 -7.66
C LEU A 184 -2.01 8.05 -7.07
N ASN A 185 -1.84 6.97 -7.80
CA ASN A 185 -1.17 5.76 -7.34
C ASN A 185 0.20 5.61 -8.00
N PHE A 186 1.25 6.00 -7.31
CA PHE A 186 2.60 5.88 -7.82
C PHE A 186 3.04 4.41 -7.87
N THR A 187 3.98 4.10 -8.77
CA THR A 187 4.79 2.88 -8.73
C THR A 187 6.03 3.07 -7.87
N ALA A 188 6.44 4.32 -7.59
CA ALA A 188 7.53 4.63 -6.68
C ALA A 188 7.14 4.35 -5.22
N PRO A 189 8.07 3.88 -4.38
CA PRO A 189 9.46 3.52 -4.67
C PRO A 189 9.71 2.03 -5.02
N HIS A 190 8.75 1.33 -5.64
CA HIS A 190 8.91 -0.08 -6.05
C HIS A 190 10.12 -0.26 -6.98
N TYR A 191 10.75 -1.45 -6.92
CA TYR A 191 11.79 -1.86 -7.88
C TYR A 191 11.32 -1.66 -9.35
N PRO A 192 12.24 -1.31 -10.31
CA PRO A 192 13.70 -1.31 -10.25
C PRO A 192 14.33 -0.03 -9.69
N TRP A 193 15.49 -0.16 -9.02
CA TRP A 193 16.15 0.97 -8.36
C TRP A 193 17.42 1.46 -9.08
N ILE A 194 18.27 0.53 -9.57
CA ILE A 194 19.55 0.86 -10.20
C ILE A 194 19.30 1.44 -11.59
N ASP A 195 19.96 2.54 -11.92
CA ASP A 195 19.89 3.23 -13.21
C ASP A 195 18.46 3.57 -13.68
N SER A 196 17.55 3.72 -12.73
CA SER A 196 16.11 3.88 -13.02
C SER A 196 15.55 5.25 -12.64
N HIS A 197 16.35 6.11 -12.02
CA HIS A 197 15.90 7.39 -11.49
C HIS A 197 16.73 8.56 -12.01
N PRO A 198 16.14 9.79 -12.08
CA PRO A 198 16.86 10.98 -12.54
C PRO A 198 18.06 11.28 -11.65
N LYS A 199 19.18 11.65 -12.31
CA LYS A 199 20.47 11.94 -11.65
C LYS A 199 20.33 13.00 -10.54
N ALA A 200 19.46 13.98 -10.71
CA ALA A 200 19.21 15.00 -9.70
C ALA A 200 18.75 14.44 -8.34
N PHE A 201 18.09 13.28 -8.32
CA PHE A 201 17.68 12.63 -7.09
C PHE A 201 18.70 11.60 -6.60
N THR A 202 19.38 10.87 -7.48
CA THR A 202 20.42 9.91 -7.06
C THR A 202 21.61 10.60 -6.43
N ASP A 203 22.06 11.74 -7.00
CA ASP A 203 23.18 12.51 -6.48
C ASP A 203 22.97 13.04 -5.04
N MET A 204 21.71 13.18 -4.61
CA MET A 204 21.39 13.55 -3.23
C MET A 204 21.89 12.54 -2.19
N TYR A 205 22.21 11.32 -2.62
CA TYR A 205 22.53 10.19 -1.76
C TYR A 205 23.91 9.58 -2.00
N ASP A 206 24.74 10.23 -2.83
CA ASP A 206 26.10 9.75 -3.12
C ASP A 206 26.95 9.58 -1.86
N ASP A 207 26.83 10.50 -0.88
CA ASP A 207 27.56 10.47 0.39
C ASP A 207 26.70 9.95 1.57
N CYS A 208 25.47 9.46 1.31
CA CYS A 208 24.58 8.96 2.36
C CYS A 208 25.12 7.66 2.98
N ARG A 209 25.06 7.56 4.30
CA ARG A 209 25.52 6.39 5.06
C ARG A 209 24.53 5.25 5.07
N PHE A 210 23.24 5.55 4.91
CA PHE A 210 22.12 4.63 5.00
C PHE A 210 22.06 3.90 6.35
N ASP A 211 22.37 4.62 7.45
CA ASP A 211 22.29 4.08 8.82
C ASP A 211 20.85 3.64 9.18
N SER A 212 19.85 4.23 8.52
CA SER A 212 18.44 3.85 8.63
C SER A 212 18.09 2.52 7.92
N CYS A 213 19.02 1.95 7.14
CA CYS A 213 18.85 0.67 6.43
C CYS A 213 19.98 -0.29 6.83
N PRO A 214 19.90 -0.90 8.04
CA PRO A 214 20.94 -1.81 8.52
C PRO A 214 21.08 -3.00 7.58
N GLN A 215 22.33 -3.29 7.17
CA GLN A 215 22.65 -4.41 6.28
C GLN A 215 22.97 -5.64 7.13
N GLU A 216 21.95 -6.28 7.63
CA GLU A 216 22.06 -7.44 8.50
C GLU A 216 22.42 -8.72 7.71
N PRO A 217 22.92 -9.75 8.40
CA PRO A 217 23.08 -11.08 7.78
C PRO A 217 21.75 -11.57 7.20
N PRO A 218 21.77 -12.34 6.09
CA PRO A 218 20.55 -12.84 5.47
C PRO A 218 19.64 -13.55 6.46
N HIS A 219 18.35 -13.22 6.44
CA HIS A 219 17.35 -13.89 7.27
C HIS A 219 17.31 -15.40 6.96
N PRO A 220 17.15 -16.30 7.98
CA PRO A 220 17.09 -17.75 7.73
C PRO A 220 16.01 -18.19 6.74
N TRP A 221 14.93 -17.44 6.64
CA TRP A 221 13.82 -17.71 5.69
C TRP A 221 13.92 -16.87 4.41
N PHE A 222 15.00 -16.17 4.22
CA PHE A 222 15.17 -15.37 3.01
C PHE A 222 15.14 -16.27 1.78
N THR A 223 14.32 -15.92 0.82
CA THR A 223 14.06 -16.82 -0.32
C THR A 223 15.10 -16.73 -1.41
N GLY A 224 16.15 -15.93 -1.24
CA GLY A 224 17.11 -15.65 -2.31
C GLY A 224 16.40 -15.08 -3.55
N GLY A 225 17.00 -14.28 -4.33
CA GLY A 225 16.36 -13.92 -5.59
C GLY A 225 15.96 -12.46 -5.72
N LYS A 226 16.44 -11.57 -4.82
CA LYS A 226 16.57 -10.17 -5.20
C LYS A 226 18.04 -9.84 -5.44
N PRO A 227 18.36 -9.24 -6.59
CA PRO A 227 19.73 -9.02 -7.05
C PRO A 227 20.67 -8.39 -6.00
N ALA A 228 20.10 -7.50 -5.16
CA ALA A 228 20.87 -6.73 -4.20
C ALA A 228 21.62 -7.54 -3.12
N ILE A 229 21.17 -8.76 -2.77
CA ILE A 229 21.88 -9.58 -1.78
C ILE A 229 22.95 -10.44 -2.44
N GLU A 230 22.69 -10.97 -3.63
CA GLU A 230 23.57 -11.89 -4.33
C GLU A 230 24.76 -11.18 -5.00
N ARG A 231 24.61 -9.91 -5.37
CA ARG A 231 25.56 -9.17 -6.22
C ARG A 231 26.59 -8.33 -5.48
N GLY A 232 26.62 -8.32 -4.14
CA GLY A 232 27.64 -7.67 -3.34
C GLY A 232 27.37 -6.25 -2.88
N ALA A 233 28.32 -5.66 -2.13
CA ALA A 233 28.12 -4.40 -1.41
C ALA A 233 27.86 -3.18 -2.31
N SER A 234 28.49 -3.12 -3.50
CA SER A 234 28.30 -2.00 -4.45
C SER A 234 26.87 -1.95 -4.99
N GLU A 235 26.26 -3.07 -5.31
CA GLU A 235 24.90 -3.11 -5.82
C GLU A 235 23.86 -2.89 -4.72
N ARG A 236 24.14 -3.34 -3.49
CA ARG A 236 23.31 -2.97 -2.33
C ARG A 236 23.27 -1.47 -2.15
N ARG A 237 24.43 -0.79 -2.22
CA ARG A 237 24.51 0.67 -2.14
C ARG A 237 23.76 1.33 -3.29
N ALA A 238 23.96 0.89 -4.53
CA ALA A 238 23.25 1.42 -5.69
C ALA A 238 21.71 1.25 -5.56
N SER A 239 21.26 0.11 -5.01
CA SER A 239 19.85 -0.13 -4.72
C SER A 239 19.29 0.81 -3.65
N LEU A 240 20.05 1.10 -2.59
CA LEU A 240 19.66 2.05 -1.55
C LEU A 240 19.57 3.46 -2.13
N ILE A 241 20.57 3.90 -2.90
CA ILE A 241 20.55 5.19 -3.60
C ILE A 241 19.27 5.29 -4.45
N GLY A 242 18.97 4.26 -5.25
CA GLY A 242 17.80 4.25 -6.12
C GLY A 242 16.47 4.25 -5.36
N TYR A 243 16.35 3.48 -4.26
CA TYR A 243 15.14 3.49 -3.43
C TYR A 243 14.89 4.87 -2.81
N PHE A 244 15.92 5.49 -2.21
CA PHE A 244 15.82 6.82 -1.62
C PHE A 244 15.52 7.88 -2.69
N ALA A 245 16.17 7.79 -3.85
CA ALA A 245 15.92 8.67 -5.00
C ALA A 245 14.48 8.55 -5.51
N ALA A 246 13.93 7.33 -5.57
CA ALA A 246 12.54 7.09 -5.96
C ALA A 246 11.55 7.75 -5.00
N VAL A 247 11.79 7.66 -3.67
CA VAL A 247 10.97 8.32 -2.66
C VAL A 247 11.05 9.84 -2.82
N SER A 248 12.25 10.41 -2.98
CA SER A 248 12.41 11.86 -3.11
C SER A 248 11.84 12.41 -4.42
N ALA A 249 11.96 11.66 -5.52
CA ALA A 249 11.34 12.02 -6.78
C ALA A 249 9.82 12.01 -6.70
N MET A 250 9.25 11.03 -6.02
CA MET A 250 7.81 10.96 -5.76
C MET A 250 7.34 12.11 -4.85
N ASP A 251 8.10 12.41 -3.80
CA ASP A 251 7.82 13.56 -2.92
C ASP A 251 7.76 14.87 -3.71
N ALA A 252 8.74 15.11 -4.59
CA ALA A 252 8.75 16.28 -5.47
C ALA A 252 7.55 16.29 -6.45
N ALA A 253 7.19 15.15 -7.02
CA ALA A 253 6.05 15.01 -7.91
C ALA A 253 4.72 15.30 -7.20
N ILE A 254 4.54 14.83 -5.96
CA ILE A 254 3.40 15.18 -5.10
C ILE A 254 3.38 16.69 -4.86
N GLY A 255 4.54 17.31 -4.61
CA GLY A 255 4.68 18.75 -4.45
C GLY A 255 4.11 19.55 -5.60
N ARG A 256 4.41 19.15 -6.85
CA ARG A 256 3.89 19.78 -8.06
C ARG A 256 2.35 19.74 -8.12
N VAL A 257 1.74 18.62 -7.73
CA VAL A 257 0.28 18.48 -7.69
C VAL A 257 -0.34 19.35 -6.61
N LEU A 258 0.24 19.37 -5.40
CA LEU A 258 -0.24 20.20 -4.29
C LEU A 258 -0.12 21.69 -4.58
N GLU A 259 1.01 22.15 -5.15
CA GLU A 259 1.22 23.52 -5.59
C GLU A 259 0.22 23.95 -6.68
N HIS A 260 -0.16 23.02 -7.57
CA HIS A 260 -1.18 23.29 -8.57
C HIS A 260 -2.57 23.47 -7.92
N ILE A 261 -2.94 22.61 -6.98
CA ILE A 261 -4.18 22.71 -6.19
C ILE A 261 -4.23 24.05 -5.44
N GLU A 262 -3.11 24.47 -4.86
CA GLU A 262 -2.98 25.75 -4.15
C GLU A 262 -3.16 26.94 -5.10
N ARG A 263 -2.51 26.94 -6.27
CA ARG A 263 -2.66 27.99 -7.29
C ARG A 263 -4.10 28.16 -7.79
N LEU A 264 -4.87 27.08 -7.76
CA LEU A 264 -6.30 27.11 -8.10
C LEU A 264 -7.20 27.54 -6.92
N GLY A 265 -6.63 27.78 -5.74
CA GLY A 265 -7.39 28.13 -4.55
C GLY A 265 -8.22 26.99 -3.96
N LEU A 266 -7.86 25.74 -4.26
CA LEU A 266 -8.63 24.55 -3.88
C LEU A 266 -8.09 23.87 -2.61
N SER A 267 -7.02 24.36 -1.96
CA SER A 267 -6.39 23.69 -0.82
C SER A 267 -7.35 23.43 0.35
N GLN A 268 -8.16 24.41 0.74
CA GLN A 268 -9.12 24.27 1.85
C GLN A 268 -10.28 23.31 1.52
N SER A 269 -10.61 23.18 0.24
CA SER A 269 -11.67 22.32 -0.25
C SER A 269 -11.16 20.96 -0.77
N THR A 270 -9.92 20.58 -0.46
CA THR A 270 -9.33 19.31 -0.88
C THR A 270 -8.79 18.55 0.34
N LEU A 271 -9.34 17.36 0.58
CA LEU A 271 -8.78 16.39 1.50
C LEU A 271 -7.63 15.68 0.80
N VAL A 272 -6.44 15.74 1.39
CA VAL A 272 -5.27 14.99 0.93
C VAL A 272 -5.03 13.80 1.85
N VAL A 273 -5.01 12.61 1.29
CA VAL A 273 -4.71 11.36 1.98
C VAL A 273 -3.47 10.76 1.32
N PHE A 274 -2.38 10.65 2.05
CA PHE A 274 -1.15 9.99 1.60
C PHE A 274 -0.90 8.74 2.44
N MET A 275 -0.64 7.61 1.78
CA MET A 275 -0.22 6.37 2.43
C MET A 275 0.53 5.47 1.46
N SER A 276 1.18 4.40 1.99
CA SER A 276 1.70 3.31 1.17
C SER A 276 0.75 2.10 1.19
N ASP A 277 0.84 1.28 0.16
CA ASP A 277 0.11 0.00 0.13
C ASP A 277 0.72 -1.04 1.07
N ASN A 278 2.04 -1.16 1.14
CA ASN A 278 2.77 -2.03 2.05
C ASN A 278 4.15 -1.46 2.37
N GLY A 279 4.78 -2.01 3.40
CA GLY A 279 6.13 -1.66 3.80
C GLY A 279 7.21 -2.32 2.92
N MET A 280 8.47 -2.05 3.26
CA MET A 280 9.63 -2.57 2.57
C MET A 280 10.83 -2.74 3.50
N ASN A 281 11.58 -3.82 3.33
CA ASN A 281 12.87 -4.03 3.97
C ASN A 281 13.97 -3.76 2.95
N CYS A 282 14.89 -2.90 3.31
CA CYS A 282 16.10 -2.62 2.53
C CYS A 282 17.34 -3.03 3.33
N GLY A 283 17.40 -4.30 3.75
CA GLY A 283 18.44 -4.88 4.60
C GLY A 283 18.01 -5.08 6.06
N HIS A 284 16.89 -4.53 6.50
CA HIS A 284 16.29 -4.79 7.82
C HIS A 284 16.00 -6.28 7.99
N HIS A 285 16.32 -6.86 9.13
CA HIS A 285 16.21 -8.31 9.40
C HIS A 285 16.94 -9.20 8.39
N GLY A 286 17.90 -8.66 7.65
CA GLY A 286 18.57 -9.39 6.56
C GLY A 286 17.65 -9.69 5.37
N ILE A 287 16.59 -8.90 5.19
CA ILE A 287 15.58 -9.05 4.13
C ILE A 287 15.71 -7.90 3.12
N TRP A 288 15.62 -8.22 1.85
CA TRP A 288 15.39 -7.29 0.76
C TRP A 288 14.05 -7.63 0.13
N GLY A 289 13.01 -6.95 0.57
CA GLY A 289 11.63 -7.23 0.15
C GLY A 289 10.62 -6.89 1.22
N LYS A 290 9.42 -7.32 1.00
CA LYS A 290 8.26 -7.15 1.87
C LYS A 290 7.81 -8.49 2.47
N GLY A 291 6.54 -8.71 2.75
CA GLY A 291 6.06 -9.96 3.33
C GLY A 291 6.49 -11.22 2.59
N ASN A 292 6.54 -11.17 1.25
CA ASN A 292 7.06 -12.27 0.41
C ASN A 292 8.58 -12.30 0.23
N GLY A 293 9.31 -11.45 0.92
CA GLY A 293 10.78 -11.48 0.97
C GLY A 293 11.33 -12.66 1.74
N THR A 294 10.49 -13.38 2.47
CA THR A 294 10.82 -14.62 3.19
C THR A 294 9.81 -15.71 2.90
N ARG A 295 10.19 -16.97 3.17
CA ARG A 295 9.28 -18.10 3.14
C ARG A 295 9.56 -19.03 4.33
N PRO A 296 8.60 -19.17 5.25
CA PRO A 296 7.26 -18.57 5.27
C PRO A 296 7.29 -17.03 5.29
N GLN A 297 6.16 -16.41 4.89
CA GLN A 297 6.01 -14.97 4.80
C GLN A 297 6.21 -14.29 6.16
N ASN A 298 6.83 -13.11 6.16
CA ASN A 298 7.06 -12.33 7.37
C ASN A 298 5.99 -11.24 7.58
N MET A 299 5.87 -10.83 8.86
CA MET A 299 4.99 -9.76 9.34
C MET A 299 5.75 -8.72 10.19
N TYR A 300 7.05 -8.51 9.93
CA TYR A 300 7.83 -7.49 10.64
C TYR A 300 7.24 -6.10 10.42
N ASP A 301 7.36 -5.21 11.41
CA ASP A 301 6.85 -3.83 11.31
C ASP A 301 7.40 -3.12 10.07
N THR A 302 8.61 -3.42 9.64
CA THR A 302 9.19 -2.89 8.39
C THR A 302 8.45 -3.35 7.12
N SER A 303 7.74 -4.48 7.17
CA SER A 303 6.90 -5.00 6.08
C SER A 303 5.43 -4.57 6.18
N VAL A 304 4.89 -4.44 7.41
CA VAL A 304 3.45 -4.19 7.61
C VAL A 304 3.12 -2.76 7.99
N LYS A 305 4.04 -2.03 8.61
CA LYS A 305 3.85 -0.64 9.04
C LYS A 305 4.19 0.32 7.89
N VAL A 306 3.23 1.19 7.56
CA VAL A 306 3.33 2.09 6.40
C VAL A 306 3.13 3.55 6.81
N PRO A 307 3.65 4.53 6.04
CA PRO A 307 3.34 5.93 6.26
C PRO A 307 1.84 6.18 6.04
N CYS A 308 1.25 7.08 6.85
CA CYS A 308 -0.07 7.63 6.62
C CYS A 308 -0.12 9.08 7.11
N ILE A 309 -0.52 9.99 6.22
CA ILE A 309 -0.68 11.42 6.49
C ILE A 309 -2.01 11.86 5.89
N ILE A 310 -2.84 12.54 6.68
CA ILE A 310 -4.13 13.09 6.23
C ILE A 310 -4.19 14.58 6.56
N SER A 311 -4.50 15.40 5.58
CA SER A 311 -4.56 16.85 5.73
C SER A 311 -5.71 17.47 4.95
N GLN A 312 -6.39 18.40 5.56
CA GLN A 312 -7.29 19.37 4.92
C GLN A 312 -7.17 20.69 5.69
N PRO A 313 -6.54 21.71 5.10
CA PRO A 313 -6.33 22.99 5.77
C PRO A 313 -7.66 23.60 6.28
N GLY A 314 -7.66 24.04 7.54
CA GLY A 314 -8.83 24.66 8.16
C GLY A 314 -9.87 23.69 8.71
N ARG A 315 -9.73 22.36 8.46
CA ARG A 315 -10.64 21.36 9.01
C ARG A 315 -9.91 20.28 9.85
N ILE A 316 -8.79 19.80 9.38
CA ILE A 316 -7.98 18.82 10.10
C ILE A 316 -6.92 19.56 10.92
N PRO A 317 -6.69 19.18 12.21
CA PRO A 317 -5.67 19.78 13.04
C PRO A 317 -4.27 19.67 12.40
N ALA A 318 -3.54 20.79 12.38
CA ALA A 318 -2.19 20.84 11.84
C ALA A 318 -1.15 20.35 12.86
N GLY A 319 -0.13 19.62 12.39
CA GLY A 319 1.03 19.19 13.18
C GLY A 319 0.71 18.12 14.24
N ALA A 320 -0.45 17.48 14.14
CA ALA A 320 -0.83 16.44 15.08
C ALA A 320 -0.17 15.09 14.73
N VAL A 321 0.10 14.29 15.77
CA VAL A 321 0.58 12.91 15.64
C VAL A 321 -0.39 12.00 16.39
N ASN A 322 -1.03 11.11 15.65
CA ASN A 322 -1.88 10.07 16.23
C ASN A 322 -1.08 8.77 16.40
N ARG A 323 -1.23 8.11 17.56
CA ARG A 323 -0.52 6.88 17.92
C ARG A 323 -1.42 5.66 18.04
N ASP A 324 -2.69 5.80 17.70
CA ASP A 324 -3.61 4.66 17.68
C ASP A 324 -3.14 3.62 16.66
N LEU A 325 -3.43 2.36 16.94
CA LEU A 325 -3.18 1.27 16.01
C LEU A 325 -4.32 1.23 14.97
N LEU A 326 -3.99 1.54 13.72
CA LEU A 326 -4.93 1.64 12.61
C LEU A 326 -4.49 0.76 11.45
N SER A 327 -5.44 0.23 10.70
CA SER A 327 -5.17 -0.60 9.53
C SER A 327 -5.78 -0.01 8.24
N GLY A 328 -5.27 -0.47 7.10
CA GLY A 328 -5.79 -0.10 5.78
C GLY A 328 -7.30 -0.36 5.61
N TYR A 329 -7.88 -1.35 6.28
CA TYR A 329 -9.34 -1.59 6.24
C TYR A 329 -10.16 -0.54 7.01
N ASP A 330 -9.54 0.28 7.90
CA ASP A 330 -10.18 1.37 8.62
C ASP A 330 -10.39 2.62 7.73
N VAL A 331 -9.67 2.72 6.61
CA VAL A 331 -9.72 3.86 5.69
C VAL A 331 -11.10 4.01 5.05
N PHE A 332 -11.67 2.90 4.58
CA PHE A 332 -12.98 2.91 3.92
C PHE A 332 -14.08 3.52 4.83
N PRO A 333 -14.36 2.99 6.04
CA PRO A 333 -15.37 3.58 6.91
C PRO A 333 -15.02 5.01 7.34
N THR A 334 -13.74 5.32 7.54
CA THR A 334 -13.31 6.66 7.92
C THR A 334 -13.62 7.70 6.86
N LEU A 335 -13.29 7.42 5.59
CA LEU A 335 -13.55 8.36 4.51
C LEU A 335 -15.06 8.51 4.23
N VAL A 336 -15.83 7.41 4.32
CA VAL A 336 -17.30 7.48 4.21
C VAL A 336 -17.88 8.41 5.28
N ASP A 337 -17.45 8.25 6.54
CA ASP A 337 -17.94 9.08 7.65
C ASP A 337 -17.47 10.54 7.54
N TYR A 338 -16.16 10.75 7.24
CA TYR A 338 -15.59 12.09 7.11
C TYR A 338 -16.22 12.91 6.00
N LEU A 339 -16.56 12.27 4.89
CA LEU A 339 -17.23 12.89 3.75
C LEU A 339 -18.76 13.01 3.96
N GLY A 340 -19.29 12.53 5.08
CA GLY A 340 -20.73 12.56 5.39
C GLY A 340 -21.58 11.74 4.43
N LEU A 341 -21.04 10.62 3.94
CA LEU A 341 -21.71 9.76 2.96
C LEU A 341 -22.47 8.63 3.67
N SER A 342 -23.61 8.26 3.09
CA SER A 342 -24.29 7.03 3.49
C SER A 342 -23.69 5.84 2.78
N ARG A 343 -23.48 4.75 3.50
CA ARG A 343 -23.17 3.45 2.91
C ARG A 343 -24.36 2.52 3.04
N ASP A 344 -24.63 1.75 2.02
CA ASP A 344 -25.54 0.63 2.16
C ASP A 344 -24.97 -0.35 3.21
N SER A 345 -25.79 -0.76 4.16
CA SER A 345 -25.41 -1.57 5.31
C SER A 345 -25.18 -3.06 4.95
N GLY A 346 -24.57 -3.34 3.79
CA GLY A 346 -24.17 -4.67 3.38
C GLY A 346 -23.46 -5.47 4.47
N ARG A 347 -22.68 -6.47 4.11
CA ARG A 347 -21.91 -7.28 5.05
C ARG A 347 -21.09 -6.43 6.03
N GLU A 348 -21.02 -6.84 7.29
CA GLU A 348 -20.18 -6.22 8.32
C GLU A 348 -18.71 -6.21 7.88
N LYS A 349 -18.09 -5.04 7.96
CA LYS A 349 -16.68 -4.83 7.63
C LYS A 349 -15.83 -4.83 8.88
N PRO A 350 -14.55 -5.26 8.80
CA PRO A 350 -13.66 -5.29 9.96
C PRO A 350 -13.24 -3.91 10.44
N GLY A 351 -13.23 -2.92 9.52
CA GLY A 351 -12.73 -1.58 9.78
C GLY A 351 -13.62 -0.74 10.68
N ARG A 352 -12.96 0.08 11.49
CA ARG A 352 -13.57 1.10 12.36
C ARG A 352 -13.21 2.48 11.84
N SER A 353 -14.17 3.40 11.91
CA SER A 353 -13.92 4.78 11.53
C SER A 353 -13.10 5.52 12.57
N PHE A 354 -12.03 6.16 12.14
CA PHE A 354 -11.27 7.13 12.93
C PHE A 354 -11.53 8.58 12.50
N ALA A 355 -12.64 8.85 11.80
CA ALA A 355 -13.04 10.20 11.42
C ALA A 355 -13.11 11.18 12.61
N PRO A 356 -13.50 10.79 13.84
CA PRO A 356 -13.41 11.66 15.01
C PRO A 356 -12.00 12.22 15.26
N VAL A 357 -10.94 11.44 14.99
CA VAL A 357 -9.56 11.92 15.12
C VAL A 357 -9.26 13.01 14.08
N LEU A 358 -9.80 12.90 12.88
CA LEU A 358 -9.65 13.91 11.83
C LEU A 358 -10.36 15.24 12.19
N ASP A 359 -11.40 15.17 13.02
CA ASP A 359 -12.08 16.36 13.56
C ASP A 359 -11.40 16.90 14.84
N GLY A 360 -10.22 16.39 15.22
CA GLY A 360 -9.48 16.81 16.42
C GLY A 360 -10.04 16.28 17.73
N ARG A 361 -10.95 15.33 17.69
CA ARG A 361 -11.46 14.66 18.89
C ARG A 361 -10.49 13.55 19.32
N LEU A 362 -10.26 13.41 20.61
CA LEU A 362 -9.51 12.28 21.13
C LEU A 362 -10.28 10.98 20.84
N SER A 363 -9.56 9.91 20.54
CA SER A 363 -10.16 8.59 20.49
C SER A 363 -10.73 8.28 21.88
N GLU A 364 -12.04 8.19 22.03
CA GLU A 364 -12.70 7.81 23.30
C GLU A 364 -12.63 6.29 23.55
N ASP A 365 -11.97 5.55 22.65
CA ASP A 365 -11.94 4.09 22.70
C ASP A 365 -10.80 3.61 23.58
N ASP A 366 -11.09 3.48 24.91
CA ASP A 366 -10.24 2.86 25.93
C ASP A 366 -10.07 1.33 25.70
N ARG A 367 -10.66 0.80 24.63
CA ARG A 367 -10.46 -0.56 24.17
C ARG A 367 -9.11 -0.67 23.51
N ALA A 368 -8.30 -1.59 23.99
CA ALA A 368 -7.01 -1.91 23.38
C ALA A 368 -7.16 -1.99 21.87
N VAL A 369 -6.65 -0.98 21.18
CA VAL A 369 -6.63 -0.95 19.71
C VAL A 369 -5.78 -2.12 19.27
N VAL A 370 -6.28 -2.90 18.33
CA VAL A 370 -5.64 -4.12 17.86
C VAL A 370 -5.73 -4.15 16.35
N VAL A 371 -4.63 -4.46 15.74
CA VAL A 371 -4.53 -4.63 14.28
C VAL A 371 -4.38 -6.11 13.97
N TYR A 372 -5.08 -6.53 12.93
CA TYR A 372 -5.03 -7.89 12.40
C TYR A 372 -4.68 -7.83 10.92
N ASP A 373 -3.64 -8.55 10.54
CA ASP A 373 -3.19 -8.66 9.16
C ASP A 373 -3.14 -10.12 8.74
N GLU A 374 -3.25 -10.38 7.44
CA GLU A 374 -3.10 -11.72 6.88
C GLU A 374 -2.34 -11.72 5.55
N TYR A 375 -1.57 -12.79 5.34
CA TYR A 375 -0.97 -13.11 4.06
C TYR A 375 -1.11 -14.62 3.80
N GLY A 376 -2.22 -15.00 3.16
CA GLY A 376 -2.57 -16.41 3.02
C GLY A 376 -2.66 -17.12 4.37
N PRO A 377 -1.85 -18.19 4.60
CA PRO A 377 -1.89 -18.96 5.85
C PRO A 377 -1.16 -18.27 7.02
N VAL A 378 -0.70 -17.05 6.85
CA VAL A 378 -0.05 -16.27 7.91
C VAL A 378 -0.98 -15.18 8.40
N ARG A 379 -1.26 -15.15 9.70
CA ARG A 379 -2.08 -14.13 10.35
C ARG A 379 -1.35 -13.52 11.53
N MET A 380 -1.54 -12.24 11.75
CA MET A 380 -0.92 -11.47 12.83
C MET A 380 -1.99 -10.77 13.64
N VAL A 381 -1.77 -10.71 14.95
CA VAL A 381 -2.44 -9.79 15.88
C VAL A 381 -1.39 -8.91 16.54
N ARG A 382 -1.65 -7.61 16.59
CA ARG A 382 -0.78 -6.61 17.19
C ARG A 382 -1.55 -5.75 18.17
N THR A 383 -1.01 -5.63 19.39
CA THR A 383 -1.43 -4.68 20.42
C THR A 383 -0.34 -3.60 20.59
N SER A 384 -0.52 -2.65 21.50
CA SER A 384 0.54 -1.68 21.85
C SER A 384 1.78 -2.34 22.43
N GLU A 385 1.63 -3.49 23.07
CA GLU A 385 2.68 -4.19 23.83
C GLU A 385 3.21 -5.44 23.11
N TRP A 386 2.33 -6.19 22.46
CA TRP A 386 2.64 -7.51 21.91
C TRP A 386 2.32 -7.62 20.42
N LYS A 387 3.13 -8.39 19.71
CA LYS A 387 2.83 -8.89 18.37
C LYS A 387 2.91 -10.42 18.37
N TYR A 388 1.86 -11.09 17.90
CA TYR A 388 1.83 -12.52 17.68
C TYR A 388 1.56 -12.84 16.21
N VAL A 389 2.41 -13.68 15.61
CA VAL A 389 2.27 -14.16 14.23
C VAL A 389 1.99 -15.66 14.26
N HIS A 390 0.81 -16.01 13.76
CA HIS A 390 0.38 -17.40 13.63
C HIS A 390 0.49 -17.86 12.18
N ARG A 391 1.16 -18.99 11.97
CA ARG A 391 1.29 -19.62 10.65
C ARG A 391 0.60 -20.98 10.67
N TYR A 392 -0.40 -21.12 9.84
CA TYR A 392 -1.17 -22.35 9.73
C TYR A 392 -0.47 -23.37 8.81
N PRO A 393 -0.59 -24.71 9.09
CA PRO A 393 -1.22 -25.27 10.28
C PRO A 393 -0.32 -25.27 11.53
N ASP A 394 1.00 -25.41 11.40
CA ASP A 394 1.89 -25.86 12.47
C ASP A 394 3.05 -24.87 12.77
N GLY A 395 3.01 -23.66 12.24
CA GLY A 395 4.07 -22.66 12.46
C GLY A 395 5.14 -22.62 11.33
N PRO A 396 6.31 -22.06 11.59
CA PRO A 396 6.78 -21.49 12.87
C PRO A 396 6.01 -20.23 13.28
N HIS A 397 5.66 -20.15 14.58
CA HIS A 397 5.00 -18.98 15.15
C HIS A 397 6.01 -17.98 15.70
N GLU A 398 5.58 -16.73 15.91
CA GLU A 398 6.43 -15.70 16.51
C GLU A 398 5.64 -14.89 17.54
N LEU A 399 6.33 -14.53 18.64
CA LEU A 399 5.83 -13.59 19.64
C LEU A 399 6.92 -12.56 19.95
N PHE A 400 6.57 -11.27 19.87
CA PHE A 400 7.48 -10.16 20.17
C PHE A 400 6.89 -9.27 21.25
N HIS A 401 7.73 -8.85 22.22
CA HIS A 401 7.38 -7.87 23.25
C HIS A 401 7.84 -6.48 22.83
N LEU A 402 6.99 -5.74 22.16
CA LEU A 402 7.33 -4.51 21.41
C LEU A 402 7.79 -3.34 22.30
N THR A 403 7.44 -3.32 23.59
CA THR A 403 7.90 -2.29 24.53
C THR A 403 9.39 -2.44 24.88
N THR A 404 9.91 -3.64 24.89
CA THR A 404 11.32 -3.92 25.20
C THR A 404 12.13 -4.28 23.96
N ASP A 405 11.47 -4.75 22.92
CA ASP A 405 12.03 -5.17 21.64
C ASP A 405 11.23 -4.58 20.47
N ALA A 406 11.28 -3.26 20.33
CA ALA A 406 10.62 -2.57 19.20
C ALA A 406 11.21 -2.98 17.83
N GLY A 407 12.38 -3.57 17.81
CA GLY A 407 13.07 -4.06 16.62
C GLY A 407 12.73 -5.51 16.25
N GLU A 408 11.88 -6.21 17.01
CA GLU A 408 11.43 -7.58 16.73
C GLU A 408 12.59 -8.56 16.53
N ARG A 409 13.54 -8.55 17.49
CA ARG A 409 14.79 -9.34 17.43
C ARG A 409 14.70 -10.66 18.18
N GLU A 410 13.89 -10.72 19.21
CA GLU A 410 13.78 -11.86 20.11
C GLU A 410 12.40 -12.52 19.98
N ASN A 411 12.35 -13.69 19.37
CA ASN A 411 11.11 -14.47 19.30
C ASN A 411 10.88 -15.25 20.58
N LEU A 412 9.89 -14.81 21.37
CA LEU A 412 9.55 -15.36 22.70
C LEU A 412 8.54 -16.51 22.65
N VAL A 413 8.07 -16.93 21.47
CA VAL A 413 6.97 -17.92 21.34
C VAL A 413 7.27 -19.28 22.00
N GLY A 414 8.54 -19.65 22.11
CA GLY A 414 8.98 -20.90 22.73
C GLY A 414 9.25 -20.83 24.23
N ASP A 415 9.20 -19.64 24.82
CA ASP A 415 9.42 -19.44 26.25
C ASP A 415 8.13 -19.71 27.04
N THR A 416 8.19 -20.68 27.94
CA THR A 416 7.05 -21.09 28.79
C THR A 416 6.49 -19.98 29.66
N ALA A 417 7.29 -18.96 29.97
CA ALA A 417 6.85 -17.79 30.74
C ALA A 417 5.75 -17.00 30.03
N TYR A 418 5.66 -17.09 28.70
CA TYR A 418 4.70 -16.34 27.89
C TYR A 418 3.55 -17.20 27.33
N THR A 419 3.40 -18.46 27.78
CA THR A 419 2.36 -19.40 27.28
C THR A 419 0.95 -18.83 27.35
N ASP A 420 0.60 -18.16 28.44
CA ASP A 420 -0.73 -17.56 28.63
C ASP A 420 -0.95 -16.38 27.66
N ILE A 421 0.09 -15.59 27.38
CA ILE A 421 0.05 -14.48 26.43
C ILE A 421 -0.17 -15.02 25.00
N VAL A 422 0.60 -16.04 24.59
CA VAL A 422 0.42 -16.72 23.30
C VAL A 422 -1.00 -17.25 23.15
N THR A 423 -1.50 -17.94 24.18
CA THR A 423 -2.85 -18.52 24.18
C THR A 423 -3.92 -17.44 24.06
N GLY A 424 -3.80 -16.36 24.82
CA GLY A 424 -4.73 -15.23 24.79
C GLY A 424 -4.74 -14.50 23.43
N LEU A 425 -3.57 -14.21 22.89
CA LEU A 425 -3.44 -13.55 21.57
C LEU A 425 -3.93 -14.44 20.44
N ARG A 426 -3.63 -15.75 20.49
CA ARG A 426 -4.14 -16.72 19.53
C ARG A 426 -5.66 -16.80 19.55
N SER A 427 -6.28 -16.95 20.71
CA SER A 427 -7.74 -16.99 20.85
C SER A 427 -8.39 -15.72 20.32
N ARG A 428 -7.78 -14.56 20.58
CA ARG A 428 -8.24 -13.27 20.06
C ARG A 428 -8.13 -13.19 18.55
N LEU A 429 -7.02 -13.65 17.98
CA LEU A 429 -6.78 -13.73 16.54
C LEU A 429 -7.84 -14.61 15.86
N GLU A 430 -8.00 -15.83 16.34
CA GLU A 430 -8.93 -16.82 15.78
C GLU A 430 -10.38 -16.31 15.83
N GLY A 431 -10.82 -15.80 17.00
CA GLY A 431 -12.17 -15.26 17.18
C GLY A 431 -12.47 -14.03 16.30
N TRP A 432 -11.45 -13.19 16.04
CA TRP A 432 -11.64 -12.05 15.14
C TRP A 432 -11.78 -12.51 13.68
N PHE A 433 -10.91 -13.40 13.21
CA PHE A 433 -10.99 -13.92 11.84
C PHE A 433 -12.27 -14.73 11.61
N GLU A 434 -12.69 -15.58 12.58
CA GLU A 434 -13.95 -16.33 12.50
C GLU A 434 -15.15 -15.42 12.22
N LYS A 435 -15.18 -14.23 12.82
CA LYS A 435 -16.26 -13.25 12.62
C LYS A 435 -16.30 -12.70 11.18
N PHE A 436 -15.15 -12.47 10.55
CA PHE A 436 -15.07 -11.70 9.31
C PHE A 436 -14.77 -12.53 8.05
N VAL A 437 -14.20 -13.71 8.20
CA VAL A 437 -13.81 -14.57 7.07
C VAL A 437 -15.00 -15.01 6.23
N ASN A 438 -14.84 -14.94 4.91
CA ASN A 438 -15.69 -15.70 3.99
C ASN A 438 -15.07 -17.10 3.81
N PRO A 439 -15.75 -18.19 4.21
CA PRO A 439 -15.18 -19.54 4.16
C PRO A 439 -14.70 -19.99 2.77
N LEU A 440 -15.31 -19.47 1.70
CA LEU A 440 -14.89 -19.77 0.32
C LEU A 440 -13.58 -19.07 -0.07
N ARG A 441 -13.24 -17.98 0.64
CA ARG A 441 -12.09 -17.14 0.38
C ARG A 441 -11.04 -17.18 1.49
N ASP A 442 -11.22 -18.00 2.50
CA ASP A 442 -10.32 -18.08 3.66
C ASP A 442 -8.89 -18.44 3.24
N GLY A 443 -7.97 -17.50 3.48
CA GLY A 443 -6.56 -17.58 3.13
C GLY A 443 -5.82 -18.75 3.78
N VAL A 444 -6.27 -19.17 4.97
CA VAL A 444 -5.69 -20.31 5.71
C VAL A 444 -5.78 -21.61 4.89
N ASN A 445 -6.86 -21.75 4.10
CA ASN A 445 -7.14 -22.93 3.29
C ASN A 445 -6.64 -22.79 1.83
N LYS A 446 -5.87 -21.74 1.52
CA LYS A 446 -5.36 -21.48 0.16
C LYS A 446 -3.85 -21.70 0.09
N GLY A 447 -3.39 -22.25 -1.01
CA GLY A 447 -1.97 -22.49 -1.24
C GLY A 447 -1.20 -21.24 -1.62
N VAL A 448 -1.31 -20.17 -0.84
CA VAL A 448 -0.64 -18.89 -1.09
C VAL A 448 0.86 -19.06 -0.89
N THR A 449 1.63 -18.70 -1.92
CA THR A 449 3.06 -19.00 -1.98
C THR A 449 3.96 -17.78 -1.85
N GLY A 450 3.43 -16.56 -2.04
CA GLY A 450 4.23 -15.34 -2.24
C GLY A 450 4.75 -15.18 -3.68
N CYS A 451 4.40 -16.12 -4.58
CA CYS A 451 4.85 -16.14 -5.98
C CYS A 451 3.78 -15.66 -6.97
N GLY A 452 2.74 -15.01 -6.45
CA GLY A 452 1.69 -14.35 -7.21
C GLY A 452 0.42 -15.16 -7.38
N GLN A 453 -0.69 -14.43 -7.49
CA GLN A 453 -2.02 -14.94 -7.75
C GLN A 453 -2.30 -14.92 -9.26
N LEU A 454 -2.77 -16.05 -9.80
CA LEU A 454 -2.96 -16.31 -11.23
C LEU A 454 -4.43 -16.33 -11.64
N ASP A 455 -5.34 -16.58 -10.70
CA ASP A 455 -6.79 -16.63 -10.91
C ASP A 455 -7.52 -16.26 -9.62
N ARG A 456 -8.84 -16.09 -9.70
CA ARG A 456 -9.68 -15.87 -8.52
C ARG A 456 -9.71 -17.12 -7.64
N VAL A 457 -9.72 -16.93 -6.34
CA VAL A 457 -9.66 -18.05 -5.37
C VAL A 457 -10.90 -18.95 -5.41
N GLU A 458 -12.02 -18.46 -5.89
CA GLU A 458 -13.23 -19.24 -6.10
C GLU A 458 -13.07 -20.30 -7.21
N ASN A 459 -12.10 -20.12 -8.09
CA ASN A 459 -11.76 -21.07 -9.15
C ASN A 459 -10.83 -22.20 -8.67
N ALA A 460 -10.38 -22.17 -7.41
CA ALA A 460 -9.61 -23.25 -6.81
C ALA A 460 -10.45 -24.55 -6.77
N GLY A 461 -9.94 -25.60 -7.39
CA GLY A 461 -10.68 -26.89 -7.54
C GLY A 461 -11.16 -27.16 -8.98
N SER A 462 -11.14 -26.19 -9.89
CA SER A 462 -11.51 -26.33 -11.30
C SER A 462 -10.34 -26.72 -12.22
N GLN A 463 -9.35 -27.47 -11.75
CA GLN A 463 -8.07 -27.79 -12.45
C GLN A 463 -7.19 -26.56 -12.78
N ARG A 464 -7.52 -25.38 -12.28
CA ARG A 464 -6.72 -24.17 -12.46
C ARG A 464 -5.75 -23.95 -11.29
N THR A 465 -4.52 -23.64 -11.62
CA THR A 465 -3.54 -23.18 -10.64
C THR A 465 -3.86 -21.74 -10.25
N VAL A 466 -4.26 -21.50 -8.99
CA VAL A 466 -4.63 -20.17 -8.50
C VAL A 466 -3.42 -19.38 -8.02
N PHE A 467 -2.39 -20.06 -7.50
CA PHE A 467 -1.17 -19.40 -7.03
C PHE A 467 0.06 -19.92 -7.77
N GLY A 468 0.99 -19.03 -8.06
CA GLY A 468 2.24 -19.37 -8.74
C GLY A 468 3.09 -20.35 -7.95
N ALA A 469 3.85 -21.20 -8.63
CA ALA A 469 4.85 -22.08 -8.05
C ALA A 469 6.26 -21.57 -8.39
N GLY A 470 7.19 -21.73 -7.44
CA GLY A 470 8.61 -21.38 -7.64
C GLY A 470 8.94 -19.91 -7.35
N HIS A 471 10.24 -19.62 -7.22
CA HIS A 471 10.73 -18.25 -7.04
C HIS A 471 10.70 -17.52 -8.39
N LEU A 472 10.03 -16.37 -8.44
CA LEU A 472 9.94 -15.51 -9.61
C LEU A 472 10.43 -14.11 -9.25
N VAL A 473 11.72 -14.03 -9.03
CA VAL A 473 12.38 -12.74 -8.97
C VAL A 473 13.40 -12.72 -10.10
N GLY A 474 13.19 -11.84 -11.06
CA GLY A 474 14.01 -11.71 -12.26
C GLY A 474 13.35 -12.23 -13.54
N ALA A 475 12.90 -13.49 -13.57
CA ALA A 475 12.43 -14.13 -14.80
C ALA A 475 11.25 -13.43 -15.52
N ASP A 476 10.30 -12.82 -14.78
CA ASP A 476 9.19 -12.09 -15.42
C ASP A 476 9.62 -10.71 -15.93
N TRP A 477 10.63 -10.12 -15.30
CA TRP A 477 11.21 -8.86 -15.76
C TRP A 477 12.08 -9.07 -16.99
N ASP A 478 12.90 -10.11 -17.00
CA ASP A 478 13.73 -10.49 -18.16
C ASP A 478 12.85 -10.89 -19.34
N LEU A 479 11.76 -11.65 -19.12
CA LEU A 479 10.72 -11.96 -20.13
C LEU A 479 10.00 -10.71 -20.64
N TRP A 480 9.80 -9.70 -19.79
CA TRP A 480 9.20 -8.43 -20.22
C TRP A 480 10.19 -7.60 -21.05
N LEU A 481 11.46 -7.54 -20.66
CA LEU A 481 12.53 -6.88 -21.41
C LEU A 481 12.72 -7.52 -22.78
N GLU A 482 12.67 -8.85 -22.87
CA GLU A 482 12.72 -9.59 -24.14
C GLU A 482 11.50 -9.33 -25.04
N LYS A 483 10.32 -9.15 -24.44
CA LYS A 483 9.07 -8.84 -25.18
C LYS A 483 8.96 -7.37 -25.60
N LYS A 484 9.71 -6.46 -24.99
CA LYS A 484 9.70 -5.03 -25.33
C LYS A 484 10.04 -4.77 -26.80
N ASP A 485 10.92 -5.59 -27.38
CA ASP A 485 11.32 -5.45 -28.78
C ASP A 485 10.31 -6.03 -29.78
N THR A 486 9.35 -6.84 -29.30
CA THR A 486 8.27 -7.41 -30.12
C THR A 486 6.97 -6.59 -30.07
N LEU A 487 6.89 -5.56 -29.21
CA LEU A 487 5.74 -4.66 -29.04
C LEU A 487 5.96 -3.29 -29.74
N LYS A 488 7.07 -3.13 -30.48
CA LYS A 488 7.28 -2.03 -31.43
C LYS A 488 6.72 -2.41 -32.79
#